data_93e5468efdd1716f592dba82f5286697
#
_entry.id   93e5468efdd1716f592dba82f5286697
#
_cell.length_a   1.000
_cell.length_b   1.000
_cell.length_c   1.000
_cell.angle_alpha   90.00
_cell.angle_beta   90.00
_cell.angle_gamma   90.00
#
_symmetry.space_group_name_H-M   'P 1'
#
loop_
_entity.id
_entity.type
_entity.pdbx_description
1 polymer ?
#
loop_
_entity_poly.entity_id
_entity_poly.type
_entity_poly.pdbx_seq_one_letter_code
_entity_poly.pdbx_strand_id
1 'polypeptide(L)'
;MFNSFGNIFRLTSFGESHGKGVGGVIDGFPAGIVIDEEFVQQELNRRRPGQSILTTARKEADKVEFLSGIFEGKSTGCPIGFIVWNENQHSNDYNNLKNVYRPSHADYTYTVKYGIRDHRGGGRSSARETISRVVAGALAKRGRRPLGVNITAYTSQVGPIKLEGTYSDYNFDLIETNDVRCPDPEKAKEMADLIYKVKGEGDTIGGTLTCVIKGCPIGLGQPVFGKLHAALGNAMLSINAAKAFEYGEGFKGLKMKGSEQNDVFYNNNGRIETHTNHSGGIQGGLSNGQDIYFRVVFKPIATLLMEQETVNIDGVDTTLKARGRHDACVLPRAVPIVEAMAAMTILDYYLLDKTTQL
;
A
#
# COMPACT_ATOMS: atom_id res chain seq x y z
N MET A 1 5.07 19.90 -6.86
CA MET A 1 3.78 19.25 -6.58
C MET A 1 3.99 17.75 -6.53
N PHE A 2 3.29 17.07 -5.63
CA PHE A 2 3.60 15.70 -5.22
C PHE A 2 2.66 14.65 -5.86
N ASN A 3 2.62 14.59 -7.19
CA ASN A 3 1.94 13.54 -7.94
C ASN A 3 2.91 12.50 -8.51
N SER A 4 4.20 12.62 -8.15
CA SER A 4 5.27 11.70 -8.54
C SER A 4 5.92 11.10 -7.30
N PHE A 5 6.32 9.82 -7.41
CA PHE A 5 7.01 9.05 -6.39
C PHE A 5 8.20 8.33 -7.02
N GLY A 6 9.34 8.26 -6.31
CA GLY A 6 10.60 7.68 -6.76
C GLY A 6 11.59 8.70 -7.31
N ASN A 7 12.84 8.30 -7.44
CA ASN A 7 13.95 9.11 -7.94
C ASN A 7 14.32 8.73 -9.37
N ILE A 8 14.84 7.52 -9.60
CA ILE A 8 15.14 6.95 -10.92
C ILE A 8 13.91 6.22 -11.44
N PHE A 9 13.47 5.16 -10.73
CA PHE A 9 12.20 4.50 -11.02
C PHE A 9 11.06 5.37 -10.47
N ARG A 10 10.45 6.14 -11.34
CA ARG A 10 9.50 7.18 -10.95
C ARG A 10 8.13 6.98 -11.55
N LEU A 11 7.11 6.97 -10.70
CA LEU A 11 5.70 6.99 -11.10
C LEU A 11 5.15 8.41 -10.98
N THR A 12 4.57 8.95 -12.04
CA THR A 12 3.68 10.12 -12.00
C THR A 12 2.25 9.66 -12.27
N SER A 13 1.36 9.80 -11.28
CA SER A 13 -0.03 9.32 -11.38
C SER A 13 -1.01 10.45 -11.65
N PHE A 14 -2.10 10.16 -12.37
CA PHE A 14 -3.19 11.07 -12.70
C PHE A 14 -4.56 10.39 -12.62
N GLY A 15 -5.61 11.18 -12.74
CA GLY A 15 -7.00 10.71 -12.77
C GLY A 15 -7.67 10.67 -11.39
N GLU A 16 -8.98 10.60 -11.39
CA GLU A 16 -9.86 10.66 -10.21
C GLU A 16 -10.87 9.51 -10.20
N SER A 17 -11.43 9.23 -9.01
CA SER A 17 -12.37 8.11 -8.81
C SER A 17 -13.63 8.18 -9.67
N HIS A 18 -14.06 9.38 -10.06
CA HIS A 18 -15.25 9.64 -10.89
C HIS A 18 -14.88 10.44 -12.17
N GLY A 19 -13.59 10.52 -12.52
CA GLY A 19 -13.12 10.95 -13.83
C GLY A 19 -13.27 9.82 -14.87
N LYS A 20 -12.74 10.04 -16.08
CA LYS A 20 -12.76 9.04 -17.16
C LYS A 20 -11.94 7.80 -16.83
N GLY A 21 -10.81 7.96 -16.15
CA GLY A 21 -9.90 6.89 -15.79
C GLY A 21 -8.85 7.31 -14.77
N VAL A 22 -8.07 6.34 -14.34
CA VAL A 22 -6.88 6.52 -13.48
C VAL A 22 -5.70 5.93 -14.24
N GLY A 23 -4.59 6.63 -14.27
CA GLY A 23 -3.41 6.16 -15.00
C GLY A 23 -2.12 6.72 -14.43
N GLY A 24 -1.05 6.47 -15.14
CA GLY A 24 0.27 6.97 -14.77
C GLY A 24 1.27 6.88 -15.91
N VAL A 25 2.41 7.54 -15.68
CA VAL A 25 3.61 7.40 -16.47
C VAL A 25 4.71 6.90 -15.55
N ILE A 26 5.34 5.80 -15.93
CA ILE A 26 6.50 5.23 -15.24
C ILE A 26 7.72 5.59 -16.05
N ASP A 27 8.66 6.28 -15.45
CA ASP A 27 9.95 6.67 -16.02
C ASP A 27 11.10 5.93 -15.32
N GLY A 28 12.24 5.77 -16.01
CA GLY A 28 13.44 5.12 -15.46
C GLY A 28 13.33 3.61 -15.26
N PHE A 29 12.35 2.95 -15.87
CA PHE A 29 12.31 1.48 -15.88
C PHE A 29 13.32 0.92 -16.87
N PRO A 30 14.21 -0.03 -16.47
CA PRO A 30 15.24 -0.53 -17.34
C PRO A 30 14.71 -1.16 -18.63
N ALA A 31 15.45 -0.99 -19.75
CA ALA A 31 15.12 -1.60 -21.03
C ALA A 31 15.32 -3.12 -21.02
N GLY A 32 14.58 -3.83 -21.87
CA GLY A 32 14.73 -5.26 -22.11
C GLY A 32 14.04 -6.16 -21.07
N ILE A 33 13.35 -5.60 -20.09
CA ILE A 33 12.56 -6.38 -19.10
C ILE A 33 11.27 -6.84 -19.75
N VAL A 34 10.97 -8.14 -19.63
CA VAL A 34 9.70 -8.71 -20.11
C VAL A 34 8.54 -8.11 -19.31
N ILE A 35 7.59 -7.53 -20.01
CA ILE A 35 6.34 -7.01 -19.45
C ILE A 35 5.31 -8.14 -19.46
N ASP A 36 5.03 -8.66 -18.28
CA ASP A 36 4.02 -9.69 -18.06
C ASP A 36 2.70 -9.01 -17.70
N GLU A 37 1.91 -8.70 -18.74
CA GLU A 37 0.62 -8.00 -18.57
C GLU A 37 -0.38 -8.80 -17.74
N GLU A 38 -0.33 -10.14 -17.84
CA GLU A 38 -1.18 -11.02 -17.05
C GLU A 38 -0.84 -10.91 -15.55
N PHE A 39 0.44 -10.88 -15.21
CA PHE A 39 0.87 -10.67 -13.83
C PHE A 39 0.45 -9.28 -13.31
N VAL A 40 0.57 -8.23 -14.13
CA VAL A 40 0.09 -6.89 -13.74
C VAL A 40 -1.41 -6.93 -13.46
N GLN A 41 -2.18 -7.62 -14.31
CA GLN A 41 -3.62 -7.76 -14.12
C GLN A 41 -3.96 -8.60 -12.87
N GLN A 42 -3.19 -9.65 -12.56
CA GLN A 42 -3.35 -10.42 -11.32
C GLN A 42 -3.15 -9.54 -10.08
N GLU A 43 -2.11 -8.71 -10.06
CA GLU A 43 -1.88 -7.76 -8.96
C GLU A 43 -3.02 -6.72 -8.83
N LEU A 44 -3.55 -6.24 -9.95
CA LEU A 44 -4.74 -5.37 -9.95
C LEU A 44 -5.98 -6.13 -9.43
N ASN A 45 -6.15 -7.38 -9.80
CA ASN A 45 -7.25 -8.23 -9.30
C ASN A 45 -7.18 -8.41 -7.78
N ARG A 46 -5.99 -8.53 -7.20
CA ARG A 46 -5.80 -8.56 -5.73
C ARG A 46 -6.22 -7.24 -5.05
N ARG A 47 -6.12 -6.10 -5.76
CA ARG A 47 -6.49 -4.78 -5.24
C ARG A 47 -7.95 -4.41 -5.48
N ARG A 48 -8.56 -4.85 -6.59
CA ARG A 48 -9.89 -4.40 -7.04
C ARG A 48 -10.97 -4.54 -5.97
N PRO A 49 -12.07 -3.76 -6.04
CA PRO A 49 -13.24 -3.95 -5.20
C PRO A 49 -14.01 -5.23 -5.58
N GLY A 50 -14.88 -5.70 -4.67
CA GLY A 50 -15.82 -6.79 -4.98
C GLY A 50 -15.19 -8.19 -5.03
N GLN A 51 -14.09 -8.41 -4.32
CA GLN A 51 -13.40 -9.71 -4.28
C GLN A 51 -14.07 -10.73 -3.38
N SER A 52 -14.71 -10.27 -2.31
CA SER A 52 -15.36 -11.11 -1.31
C SER A 52 -16.52 -10.39 -0.64
N ILE A 53 -17.25 -11.11 0.21
CA ILE A 53 -18.33 -10.53 1.03
C ILE A 53 -17.82 -9.50 2.05
N LEU A 54 -16.54 -9.53 2.40
CA LEU A 54 -15.88 -8.60 3.33
C LEU A 54 -15.58 -7.25 2.68
N THR A 55 -15.49 -7.21 1.36
CA THR A 55 -15.21 -6.00 0.58
C THR A 55 -16.48 -5.34 0.05
N THR A 56 -16.34 -4.18 -0.58
CA THR A 56 -17.46 -3.45 -1.21
C THR A 56 -18.11 -4.26 -2.33
N ALA A 57 -19.40 -4.09 -2.52
CA ALA A 57 -20.16 -4.70 -3.63
C ALA A 57 -19.90 -4.04 -5.00
N ARG A 58 -19.06 -3.00 -5.09
CA ARG A 58 -18.66 -2.38 -6.35
C ARG A 58 -17.89 -3.40 -7.20
N LYS A 59 -18.20 -3.51 -8.47
CA LYS A 59 -17.50 -4.39 -9.41
C LYS A 59 -16.81 -3.53 -10.47
N GLU A 60 -15.49 -3.65 -10.57
CA GLU A 60 -14.66 -3.02 -11.60
C GLU A 60 -13.69 -4.08 -12.12
N ALA A 61 -13.49 -4.14 -13.41
CA ALA A 61 -12.53 -5.05 -14.02
C ALA A 61 -11.09 -4.59 -13.76
N ASP A 62 -10.88 -3.28 -13.57
CA ASP A 62 -9.58 -2.62 -13.41
C ASP A 62 -8.59 -3.07 -14.49
N LYS A 63 -9.07 -3.23 -15.74
CA LYS A 63 -8.24 -3.66 -16.88
C LYS A 63 -7.24 -2.58 -17.23
N VAL A 64 -5.96 -2.91 -17.18
CA VAL A 64 -4.88 -1.99 -17.57
C VAL A 64 -4.72 -1.98 -19.09
N GLU A 65 -4.51 -0.79 -19.65
CA GLU A 65 -4.12 -0.57 -21.03
C GLU A 65 -2.78 0.17 -21.05
N PHE A 66 -1.76 -0.44 -21.66
CA PHE A 66 -0.45 0.20 -21.86
C PHE A 66 -0.44 1.00 -23.15
N LEU A 67 0.03 2.24 -23.09
CA LEU A 67 -0.02 3.21 -24.19
C LEU A 67 1.35 3.45 -24.85
N SER A 68 2.44 3.18 -24.13
CA SER A 68 3.81 3.43 -24.60
C SER A 68 4.84 2.66 -23.79
N GLY A 69 6.10 2.68 -24.27
CA GLY A 69 7.26 2.17 -23.55
C GLY A 69 7.44 0.65 -23.62
N ILE A 70 6.65 -0.03 -24.46
CA ILE A 70 6.69 -1.49 -24.66
C ILE A 70 6.81 -1.80 -26.14
N PHE A 71 7.73 -2.69 -26.50
CA PHE A 71 7.92 -3.22 -27.86
C PHE A 71 8.20 -4.73 -27.78
N GLU A 72 7.49 -5.53 -28.55
CA GLU A 72 7.58 -7.00 -28.56
C GLU A 72 7.55 -7.62 -27.13
N GLY A 73 6.67 -7.11 -26.28
CA GLY A 73 6.48 -7.59 -24.91
C GLY A 73 7.61 -7.23 -23.94
N LYS A 74 8.52 -6.31 -24.31
CA LYS A 74 9.64 -5.85 -23.46
C LYS A 74 9.61 -4.33 -23.29
N SER A 75 10.11 -3.87 -22.15
CA SER A 75 10.34 -2.45 -21.91
C SER A 75 11.41 -1.89 -22.86
N THR A 76 11.19 -0.67 -23.34
CA THR A 76 12.12 0.00 -24.26
C THR A 76 13.14 0.91 -23.56
N GLY A 77 12.97 1.14 -22.24
CA GLY A 77 13.71 2.17 -21.50
C GLY A 77 13.10 3.57 -21.62
N CYS A 78 12.09 3.75 -22.48
CA CYS A 78 11.31 4.98 -22.60
C CYS A 78 10.14 4.96 -21.60
N PRO A 79 9.50 6.12 -21.34
CA PRO A 79 8.39 6.19 -20.41
C PRO A 79 7.25 5.22 -20.76
N ILE A 80 6.81 4.44 -19.77
CA ILE A 80 5.67 3.52 -19.88
C ILE A 80 4.41 4.27 -19.44
N GLY A 81 3.59 4.66 -20.41
CA GLY A 81 2.26 5.23 -20.17
C GLY A 81 1.22 4.13 -20.05
N PHE A 82 0.29 4.27 -19.09
CA PHE A 82 -0.81 3.34 -18.93
C PHE A 82 -2.07 4.02 -18.40
N ILE A 83 -3.22 3.40 -18.62
CA ILE A 83 -4.53 3.85 -18.13
C ILE A 83 -5.40 2.65 -17.72
N VAL A 84 -6.27 2.89 -16.75
CA VAL A 84 -7.40 2.02 -16.37
C VAL A 84 -8.66 2.87 -16.40
N TRP A 85 -9.61 2.50 -17.26
CA TRP A 85 -10.85 3.23 -17.43
C TRP A 85 -11.81 3.00 -16.27
N ASN A 86 -12.62 4.02 -15.93
CA ASN A 86 -13.66 3.92 -14.94
C ASN A 86 -14.97 3.47 -15.65
N GLU A 87 -15.46 2.26 -15.34
CA GLU A 87 -16.62 1.67 -16.01
C GLU A 87 -17.91 1.75 -15.17
N ASN A 88 -17.80 1.69 -13.84
CA ASN A 88 -18.95 1.53 -12.94
C ASN A 88 -19.01 2.63 -11.87
N GLN A 89 -18.93 3.90 -12.29
CA GLN A 89 -19.08 5.05 -11.44
C GLN A 89 -20.54 5.48 -11.34
N HIS A 90 -21.10 5.56 -10.12
CA HIS A 90 -22.45 6.06 -9.84
C HIS A 90 -22.38 7.42 -9.14
N SER A 91 -22.23 8.49 -9.92
CA SER A 91 -22.07 9.85 -9.40
C SER A 91 -23.28 10.33 -8.60
N ASN A 92 -24.47 9.82 -8.88
CA ASN A 92 -25.71 10.17 -8.16
C ASN A 92 -25.71 9.72 -6.69
N ASP A 93 -24.93 8.70 -6.33
CA ASP A 93 -24.82 8.20 -4.94
C ASP A 93 -24.19 9.25 -4.00
N TYR A 94 -23.57 10.29 -4.55
CA TYR A 94 -22.84 11.33 -3.81
C TYR A 94 -23.57 12.68 -3.74
N ASN A 95 -24.79 12.81 -4.27
CA ASN A 95 -25.53 14.08 -4.30
C ASN A 95 -25.81 14.61 -2.87
N ASN A 96 -26.02 13.73 -1.89
CA ASN A 96 -26.22 14.10 -0.49
C ASN A 96 -24.93 14.62 0.18
N LEU A 97 -23.77 14.48 -0.48
CA LEU A 97 -22.45 14.95 0.02
C LEU A 97 -22.05 16.31 -0.54
N LYS A 98 -22.85 16.88 -1.46
CA LYS A 98 -22.51 18.14 -2.16
C LYS A 98 -22.27 19.29 -1.18
N ASN A 99 -23.16 19.42 -0.21
CA ASN A 99 -23.18 20.56 0.73
C ASN A 99 -22.80 20.18 2.16
N VAL A 100 -22.22 18.99 2.38
CA VAL A 100 -21.88 18.49 3.71
C VAL A 100 -20.48 17.92 3.71
N TYR A 101 -19.76 18.02 4.82
CA TYR A 101 -18.44 17.45 5.00
C TYR A 101 -18.52 16.10 5.75
N ARG A 102 -17.97 15.06 5.16
CA ARG A 102 -17.86 13.76 5.86
C ARG A 102 -16.83 13.86 6.98
N PRO A 103 -17.14 13.42 8.22
CA PRO A 103 -16.17 13.34 9.30
C PRO A 103 -14.94 12.52 8.91
N SER A 104 -13.74 13.01 9.27
CA SER A 104 -12.45 12.37 8.99
C SER A 104 -12.14 12.08 7.50
N HIS A 105 -12.91 12.65 6.56
CA HIS A 105 -12.66 12.58 5.12
C HIS A 105 -11.97 13.87 4.62
N ALA A 106 -11.42 13.85 3.41
CA ALA A 106 -10.71 14.99 2.82
C ALA A 106 -11.63 16.13 2.33
N ASP A 107 -12.93 16.04 2.49
CA ASP A 107 -13.91 16.98 1.90
C ASP A 107 -13.63 18.42 2.29
N TYR A 108 -13.53 18.70 3.60
CA TYR A 108 -13.27 20.04 4.12
C TYR A 108 -11.89 20.58 3.70
N THR A 109 -10.85 19.75 3.89
CA THR A 109 -9.47 20.16 3.58
C THR A 109 -9.24 20.44 2.10
N TYR A 110 -9.92 19.69 1.20
CA TYR A 110 -9.89 19.94 -0.24
C TYR A 110 -10.60 21.24 -0.59
N THR A 111 -11.78 21.49 -0.02
CA THR A 111 -12.55 22.74 -0.25
C THR A 111 -11.72 23.95 0.15
N VAL A 112 -11.11 23.94 1.33
CA VAL A 112 -10.30 25.04 1.82
C VAL A 112 -9.01 25.23 1.01
N LYS A 113 -8.34 24.13 0.68
CA LYS A 113 -7.04 24.20 -0.01
C LYS A 113 -7.16 24.63 -1.47
N TYR A 114 -8.15 24.11 -2.20
CA TYR A 114 -8.27 24.30 -3.65
C TYR A 114 -9.38 25.25 -4.07
N GLY A 115 -10.25 25.69 -3.15
CA GLY A 115 -11.42 26.52 -3.44
C GLY A 115 -12.54 25.80 -4.21
N ILE A 116 -12.28 24.58 -4.68
CA ILE A 116 -13.23 23.76 -5.43
C ILE A 116 -13.08 22.29 -5.04
N ARG A 117 -14.20 21.58 -4.96
CA ARG A 117 -14.24 20.14 -4.70
C ARG A 117 -15.22 19.46 -5.65
N ASP A 118 -14.78 18.42 -6.34
CA ASP A 118 -15.69 17.49 -6.98
C ASP A 118 -16.31 16.58 -5.91
N HIS A 119 -17.60 16.81 -5.62
CA HIS A 119 -18.33 16.08 -4.58
C HIS A 119 -18.70 14.64 -4.99
N ARG A 120 -18.57 14.26 -6.29
CA ARG A 120 -18.97 12.97 -6.84
C ARG A 120 -18.09 11.81 -6.40
N GLY A 121 -17.28 11.98 -5.38
CA GLY A 121 -16.42 10.95 -4.81
C GLY A 121 -15.27 11.52 -4.00
N GLY A 122 -14.22 10.71 -3.80
CA GLY A 122 -13.01 11.15 -3.09
C GLY A 122 -11.95 11.81 -3.99
N GLY A 123 -12.19 11.93 -5.31
CA GLY A 123 -11.22 12.47 -6.26
C GLY A 123 -9.86 11.76 -6.16
N ARG A 124 -8.77 12.55 -6.06
CA ARG A 124 -7.40 12.05 -5.84
C ARG A 124 -7.17 11.45 -4.44
N SER A 125 -8.01 11.77 -3.45
CA SER A 125 -7.93 11.17 -2.11
C SER A 125 -8.61 9.80 -2.01
N SER A 126 -9.26 9.35 -3.08
CA SER A 126 -9.87 8.02 -3.16
C SER A 126 -8.84 6.91 -3.26
N ALA A 127 -9.10 5.77 -2.62
CA ALA A 127 -8.30 4.56 -2.78
C ALA A 127 -8.21 4.05 -4.23
N ARG A 128 -9.00 4.60 -5.16
CA ARG A 128 -8.92 4.24 -6.59
C ARG A 128 -7.59 4.70 -7.23
N GLU A 129 -6.97 5.77 -6.74
CA GLU A 129 -5.66 6.22 -7.24
C GLU A 129 -4.56 5.16 -7.04
N THR A 130 -4.74 4.24 -6.08
CA THR A 130 -3.78 3.16 -5.80
C THR A 130 -3.65 2.14 -6.94
N ILE A 131 -4.55 2.16 -7.93
CA ILE A 131 -4.40 1.42 -9.20
C ILE A 131 -3.04 1.73 -9.82
N SER A 132 -2.69 3.01 -9.93
CA SER A 132 -1.42 3.43 -10.54
C SER A 132 -0.22 2.90 -9.77
N ARG A 133 -0.31 2.87 -8.44
CA ARG A 133 0.74 2.30 -7.58
C ARG A 133 0.91 0.79 -7.79
N VAL A 134 -0.20 0.07 -7.93
CA VAL A 134 -0.17 -1.39 -8.12
C VAL A 134 0.39 -1.75 -9.51
N VAL A 135 0.04 -1.01 -10.57
CA VAL A 135 0.65 -1.21 -11.90
C VAL A 135 2.16 -0.99 -11.84
N ALA A 136 2.61 0.15 -11.30
CA ALA A 136 4.04 0.45 -11.19
C ALA A 136 4.76 -0.56 -10.26
N GLY A 137 4.13 -0.95 -9.15
CA GLY A 137 4.65 -1.96 -8.24
C GLY A 137 4.75 -3.34 -8.87
N ALA A 138 3.81 -3.75 -9.71
CA ALA A 138 3.86 -5.01 -10.44
C ALA A 138 5.05 -5.03 -11.42
N LEU A 139 5.28 -3.94 -12.16
CA LEU A 139 6.47 -3.81 -12.99
C LEU A 139 7.76 -3.82 -12.16
N ALA A 140 7.79 -3.11 -11.02
CA ALA A 140 8.92 -3.15 -10.09
C ALA A 140 9.17 -4.56 -9.54
N LYS A 141 8.12 -5.33 -9.21
CA LYS A 141 8.24 -6.75 -8.82
C LYS A 141 8.90 -7.59 -9.91
N ARG A 142 8.65 -7.33 -11.18
CA ARG A 142 9.29 -8.02 -12.32
C ARG A 142 10.72 -7.54 -12.55
N GLY A 143 10.97 -6.23 -12.52
CA GLY A 143 12.31 -5.65 -12.70
C GLY A 143 13.32 -6.10 -11.65
N ARG A 144 12.91 -6.46 -10.44
CA ARG A 144 13.76 -6.99 -9.36
C ARG A 144 13.96 -8.51 -9.36
N ARG A 145 13.27 -9.28 -10.24
CA ARG A 145 13.42 -10.75 -10.28
C ARG A 145 14.88 -11.22 -10.35
N PRO A 146 15.75 -10.59 -11.17
CA PRO A 146 17.16 -10.98 -11.20
C PRO A 146 17.91 -10.82 -9.87
N LEU A 147 17.34 -10.04 -8.93
CA LEU A 147 17.95 -9.77 -7.62
C LEU A 147 17.59 -10.81 -6.55
N GLY A 148 16.65 -11.73 -6.82
CA GLY A 148 16.17 -12.69 -5.83
C GLY A 148 15.33 -12.08 -4.68
N VAL A 149 14.98 -10.79 -4.78
CA VAL A 149 14.20 -10.12 -3.72
C VAL A 149 12.75 -10.62 -3.75
N ASN A 150 12.21 -11.02 -2.61
CA ASN A 150 10.80 -11.36 -2.43
C ASN A 150 10.13 -10.38 -1.45
N ILE A 151 8.93 -9.90 -1.79
CA ILE A 151 8.16 -8.96 -0.97
C ILE A 151 6.78 -9.54 -0.74
N THR A 152 6.44 -9.70 0.52
CA THR A 152 5.17 -10.30 0.94
C THR A 152 4.56 -9.43 2.04
N ALA A 153 3.30 -9.04 1.88
CA ALA A 153 2.54 -8.38 2.94
C ALA A 153 1.32 -9.21 3.32
N TYR A 154 0.90 -9.07 4.56
CA TYR A 154 -0.26 -9.79 5.10
C TYR A 154 -0.94 -9.01 6.21
N THR A 155 -2.20 -9.35 6.46
CA THR A 155 -2.97 -8.80 7.58
C THR A 155 -2.49 -9.44 8.89
N SER A 156 -1.93 -8.62 9.76
CA SER A 156 -1.42 -9.06 11.07
C SER A 156 -2.31 -8.65 12.23
N GLN A 157 -3.26 -7.72 12.02
CA GLN A 157 -4.24 -7.33 13.04
C GLN A 157 -5.48 -6.71 12.41
N VAL A 158 -6.66 -7.04 12.93
CA VAL A 158 -7.94 -6.35 12.66
C VAL A 158 -8.58 -5.99 13.99
N GLY A 159 -8.76 -4.69 14.25
CA GLY A 159 -9.23 -4.23 15.54
C GLY A 159 -8.43 -4.83 16.70
N PRO A 160 -9.05 -5.51 17.67
CA PRO A 160 -8.36 -6.14 18.80
C PRO A 160 -7.72 -7.51 18.46
N ILE A 161 -8.10 -8.15 17.34
CA ILE A 161 -7.62 -9.48 16.98
C ILE A 161 -6.27 -9.33 16.28
N LYS A 162 -5.21 -9.89 16.88
CA LYS A 162 -3.82 -9.75 16.48
C LYS A 162 -3.13 -11.10 16.37
N LEU A 163 -2.21 -11.22 15.40
CA LEU A 163 -1.25 -12.32 15.34
C LEU A 163 -0.22 -12.19 16.46
N GLU A 164 0.13 -13.31 17.05
CA GLU A 164 1.21 -13.41 18.03
C GLU A 164 2.53 -13.81 17.35
N GLY A 165 3.65 -13.66 18.06
CA GLY A 165 4.96 -14.07 17.54
C GLY A 165 5.57 -13.11 16.51
N THR A 166 6.37 -13.67 15.61
CA THR A 166 7.14 -12.95 14.59
C THR A 166 6.75 -13.41 13.18
N TYR A 167 7.17 -12.67 12.15
CA TYR A 167 6.88 -13.04 10.76
C TYR A 167 7.45 -14.41 10.35
N SER A 168 8.49 -14.89 11.04
CA SER A 168 9.11 -16.19 10.74
C SER A 168 8.28 -17.39 11.22
N ASP A 169 7.30 -17.15 12.09
CA ASP A 169 6.46 -18.20 12.64
C ASP A 169 5.32 -18.60 11.69
N TYR A 170 5.14 -17.88 10.58
CA TYR A 170 4.00 -18.03 9.67
C TYR A 170 4.37 -18.57 8.29
N ASN A 171 3.51 -19.44 7.75
CA ASN A 171 3.59 -19.89 6.36
C ASN A 171 2.88 -18.87 5.44
N PHE A 172 3.65 -18.19 4.61
CA PHE A 172 3.14 -17.16 3.70
C PHE A 172 2.29 -17.71 2.54
N ASP A 173 2.37 -19.01 2.22
CA ASP A 173 1.52 -19.65 1.22
C ASP A 173 0.04 -19.62 1.61
N LEU A 174 -0.25 -19.46 2.91
CA LEU A 174 -1.62 -19.38 3.42
C LEU A 174 -2.27 -18.00 3.27
N ILE A 175 -1.51 -16.95 2.95
CA ILE A 175 -2.01 -15.57 2.89
C ILE A 175 -3.17 -15.42 1.90
N GLU A 176 -3.02 -15.92 0.69
CA GLU A 176 -4.04 -15.80 -0.37
C GLU A 176 -5.12 -16.89 -0.30
N THR A 177 -5.11 -17.77 0.71
CA THR A 177 -6.12 -18.82 0.89
C THR A 177 -7.40 -18.34 1.58
N ASN A 178 -7.41 -17.08 2.09
CA ASN A 178 -8.54 -16.49 2.79
C ASN A 178 -8.75 -15.02 2.43
N ASP A 179 -9.98 -14.55 2.60
CA ASP A 179 -10.41 -13.20 2.20
C ASP A 179 -9.77 -12.07 3.02
N VAL A 180 -9.22 -12.35 4.19
CA VAL A 180 -8.55 -11.37 5.06
C VAL A 180 -7.08 -11.21 4.69
N ARG A 181 -6.50 -12.20 3.98
CA ARG A 181 -5.07 -12.28 3.69
C ARG A 181 -4.21 -12.35 4.96
N CYS A 182 -4.60 -13.23 5.87
CA CYS A 182 -3.89 -13.54 7.10
C CYS A 182 -3.22 -14.91 6.97
N PRO A 183 -1.93 -15.09 7.37
CA PRO A 183 -1.22 -16.36 7.24
C PRO A 183 -1.64 -17.41 8.28
N ASP A 184 -2.43 -17.06 9.28
CA ASP A 184 -2.99 -17.96 10.29
C ASP A 184 -4.48 -18.18 10.00
N PRO A 185 -4.93 -19.40 9.63
CA PRO A 185 -6.31 -19.66 9.26
C PRO A 185 -7.34 -19.46 10.38
N GLU A 186 -6.95 -19.72 11.65
CA GLU A 186 -7.85 -19.53 12.78
C GLU A 186 -8.06 -18.05 13.04
N LYS A 187 -6.98 -17.27 13.10
CA LYS A 187 -7.04 -15.81 13.21
C LYS A 187 -7.71 -15.16 12.01
N ALA A 188 -7.50 -15.68 10.81
CA ALA A 188 -8.19 -15.21 9.61
C ALA A 188 -9.71 -15.31 9.75
N LYS A 189 -10.21 -16.44 10.33
CA LYS A 189 -11.63 -16.61 10.59
C LYS A 189 -12.15 -15.62 11.64
N GLU A 190 -11.46 -15.51 12.79
CA GLU A 190 -11.84 -14.52 13.83
C GLU A 190 -11.90 -13.09 13.26
N MET A 191 -10.90 -12.69 12.46
CA MET A 191 -10.84 -11.38 11.81
C MET A 191 -11.99 -11.18 10.81
N ALA A 192 -12.30 -12.20 10.00
CA ALA A 192 -13.38 -12.16 9.03
C ALA A 192 -14.74 -12.01 9.74
N ASP A 193 -14.99 -12.76 10.80
CA ASP A 193 -16.20 -12.70 11.61
C ASP A 193 -16.39 -11.30 12.22
N LEU A 194 -15.30 -10.71 12.74
CA LEU A 194 -15.31 -9.34 13.26
C LEU A 194 -15.65 -8.31 12.17
N ILE A 195 -15.01 -8.39 11.00
CA ILE A 195 -15.29 -7.48 9.88
C ILE A 195 -16.76 -7.61 9.45
N TYR A 196 -17.26 -8.84 9.36
CA TYR A 196 -18.65 -9.11 8.98
C TYR A 196 -19.63 -8.50 9.99
N LYS A 197 -19.37 -8.67 11.27
CA LYS A 197 -20.17 -8.07 12.37
C LYS A 197 -20.22 -6.55 12.25
N VAL A 198 -19.05 -5.90 12.17
CA VAL A 198 -18.92 -4.44 12.07
C VAL A 198 -19.61 -3.90 10.81
N LYS A 199 -19.50 -4.63 9.68
CA LYS A 199 -20.22 -4.32 8.45
C LYS A 199 -21.73 -4.35 8.64
N GLY A 200 -22.26 -5.33 9.38
CA GLY A 200 -23.68 -5.44 9.73
C GLY A 200 -24.20 -4.28 10.57
N GLU A 201 -23.34 -3.69 11.38
CA GLU A 201 -23.62 -2.50 12.20
C GLU A 201 -23.58 -1.19 11.37
N GLY A 202 -23.16 -1.25 10.13
CA GLY A 202 -22.97 -0.07 9.26
C GLY A 202 -21.70 0.73 9.57
N ASP A 203 -20.78 0.15 10.32
CA ASP A 203 -19.53 0.74 10.78
C ASP A 203 -18.32 0.16 10.03
N THR A 204 -17.11 0.59 10.41
CA THR A 204 -15.84 0.20 9.77
C THR A 204 -14.78 -0.09 10.83
N ILE A 205 -13.79 -0.91 10.47
CA ILE A 205 -12.70 -1.28 11.36
C ILE A 205 -11.36 -1.19 10.67
N GLY A 206 -10.35 -0.73 11.40
CA GLY A 206 -8.96 -0.65 10.96
C GLY A 206 -8.13 -1.82 11.44
N GLY A 207 -6.82 -1.72 11.23
CA GLY A 207 -5.87 -2.72 11.72
C GLY A 207 -4.47 -2.50 11.18
N THR A 208 -3.69 -3.57 11.11
CA THR A 208 -2.26 -3.52 10.78
C THR A 208 -1.92 -4.54 9.70
N LEU A 209 -1.11 -4.11 8.74
CA LEU A 209 -0.42 -5.00 7.80
C LEU A 209 1.04 -5.12 8.21
N THR A 210 1.57 -6.34 8.12
CA THR A 210 3.02 -6.60 8.19
C THR A 210 3.53 -6.87 6.78
N CYS A 211 4.68 -6.30 6.44
CA CYS A 211 5.37 -6.55 5.18
C CYS A 211 6.78 -7.04 5.46
N VAL A 212 7.21 -8.06 4.72
CA VAL A 212 8.54 -8.68 4.81
C VAL A 212 9.19 -8.66 3.43
N ILE A 213 10.42 -8.17 3.37
CA ILE A 213 11.26 -8.13 2.16
C ILE A 213 12.44 -9.06 2.41
N LYS A 214 12.49 -10.19 1.70
CA LYS A 214 13.58 -11.17 1.77
C LYS A 214 14.54 -11.02 0.60
N GLY A 215 15.81 -11.33 0.83
CA GLY A 215 16.85 -11.31 -0.20
C GLY A 215 17.25 -9.89 -0.67
N CYS A 216 16.99 -8.87 0.13
CA CYS A 216 17.40 -7.52 -0.19
C CYS A 216 18.94 -7.41 -0.20
N PRO A 217 19.57 -6.88 -1.29
CA PRO A 217 21.02 -6.64 -1.30
C PRO A 217 21.48 -5.74 -0.15
N ILE A 218 22.72 -5.91 0.32
CA ILE A 218 23.32 -5.02 1.30
C ILE A 218 23.62 -3.68 0.64
N GLY A 219 23.43 -2.57 1.39
CA GLY A 219 23.88 -1.23 0.99
C GLY A 219 22.79 -0.35 0.36
N LEU A 220 21.56 -0.86 0.13
CA LEU A 220 20.48 -0.01 -0.40
C LEU A 220 20.05 1.03 0.64
N GLY A 221 20.08 2.29 0.26
CA GLY A 221 19.75 3.41 1.12
C GLY A 221 20.83 4.48 1.11
N GLN A 222 20.69 5.46 2.00
CA GLN A 222 21.67 6.55 2.20
C GLN A 222 21.87 6.80 3.71
N PRO A 223 23.05 7.25 4.14
CA PRO A 223 23.36 7.36 5.58
C PRO A 223 22.70 8.54 6.29
N VAL A 224 22.31 9.61 5.57
CA VAL A 224 21.71 10.82 6.16
C VAL A 224 20.27 11.00 5.67
N PHE A 225 20.10 11.73 4.59
CA PHE A 225 18.79 11.88 3.92
C PHE A 225 18.58 10.71 2.93
N GLY A 226 17.36 10.26 2.75
CA GLY A 226 17.09 9.09 1.90
C GLY A 226 17.46 7.75 2.56
N LYS A 227 17.48 7.67 3.90
CA LYS A 227 17.58 6.39 4.60
C LYS A 227 16.50 5.44 4.14
N LEU A 228 16.84 4.16 3.92
CA LEU A 228 15.90 3.20 3.36
C LEU A 228 14.61 3.08 4.19
N HIS A 229 14.69 3.06 5.52
CA HIS A 229 13.50 3.05 6.38
C HIS A 229 12.68 4.34 6.28
N ALA A 230 13.31 5.50 6.06
CA ALA A 230 12.61 6.76 5.86
C ALA A 230 11.87 6.77 4.51
N ALA A 231 12.49 6.23 3.46
CA ALA A 231 11.86 6.09 2.15
C ALA A 231 10.69 5.10 2.19
N LEU A 232 10.85 3.94 2.84
CA LEU A 232 9.76 2.99 3.08
C LEU A 232 8.63 3.62 3.90
N GLY A 233 8.96 4.36 4.97
CA GLY A 233 7.99 5.08 5.77
C GLY A 233 7.21 6.13 4.97
N ASN A 234 7.90 6.92 4.15
CA ASN A 234 7.26 7.88 3.23
C ASN A 234 6.33 7.17 2.21
N ALA A 235 6.78 6.06 1.64
CA ALA A 235 6.00 5.24 0.72
C ALA A 235 4.71 4.75 1.40
N MET A 236 4.80 4.16 2.58
CA MET A 236 3.67 3.59 3.33
C MET A 236 2.71 4.66 3.84
N LEU A 237 3.21 5.75 4.43
CA LEU A 237 2.38 6.85 4.94
C LEU A 237 1.71 7.66 3.83
N SER A 238 2.16 7.53 2.58
CA SER A 238 1.48 8.08 1.40
C SER A 238 0.25 7.29 0.98
N ILE A 239 0.04 6.08 1.49
CA ILE A 239 -1.13 5.24 1.19
C ILE A 239 -2.36 5.80 1.94
N ASN A 240 -3.50 5.83 1.26
CA ASN A 240 -4.76 6.28 1.85
C ASN A 240 -5.08 5.48 3.14
N ALA A 241 -5.55 6.18 4.17
CA ALA A 241 -5.88 5.66 5.49
C ALA A 241 -4.68 5.15 6.33
N ALA A 242 -3.45 5.12 5.84
CA ALA A 242 -2.28 4.82 6.65
C ALA A 242 -2.10 5.88 7.76
N LYS A 243 -1.77 5.43 8.99
CA LYS A 243 -1.65 6.28 10.19
C LYS A 243 -0.33 6.13 10.92
N ALA A 244 0.31 4.98 10.80
CA ALA A 244 1.61 4.75 11.40
C ALA A 244 2.44 3.79 10.55
N PHE A 245 3.74 3.91 10.68
CA PHE A 245 4.75 3.02 10.13
C PHE A 245 5.75 2.68 11.24
N GLU A 246 6.09 1.41 11.36
CA GLU A 246 7.03 0.88 12.32
C GLU A 246 7.89 -0.19 11.63
N TYR A 247 9.21 -0.20 11.85
CA TYR A 247 10.11 -1.22 11.29
C TYR A 247 10.97 -1.87 12.38
N GLY A 248 11.44 -3.09 12.14
CA GLY A 248 12.16 -3.87 13.13
C GLY A 248 11.34 -4.06 14.40
N GLU A 249 11.99 -3.99 15.56
CA GLU A 249 11.28 -4.08 16.85
C GLU A 249 10.40 -2.85 17.14
N GLY A 250 10.68 -1.70 16.50
CA GLY A 250 9.88 -0.49 16.63
C GLY A 250 9.57 -0.12 18.09
N PHE A 251 8.28 0.04 18.43
CA PHE A 251 7.86 0.38 19.80
C PHE A 251 8.19 -0.71 20.84
N LYS A 252 8.31 -1.97 20.44
CA LYS A 252 8.71 -3.05 21.36
C LYS A 252 10.15 -2.86 21.85
N GLY A 253 11.02 -2.36 21.00
CA GLY A 253 12.41 -2.06 21.33
C GLY A 253 12.61 -1.04 22.45
N LEU A 254 11.61 -0.17 22.73
CA LEU A 254 11.66 0.79 23.84
C LEU A 254 11.80 0.12 25.21
N LYS A 255 11.42 -1.14 25.35
CA LYS A 255 11.51 -1.93 26.58
C LYS A 255 12.83 -2.67 26.72
N MET A 256 13.67 -2.63 25.69
CA MET A 256 14.95 -3.36 25.61
C MET A 256 16.11 -2.43 25.98
N LYS A 257 17.10 -2.99 26.68
CA LYS A 257 18.41 -2.33 26.84
C LYS A 257 19.21 -2.41 25.53
N GLY A 258 20.19 -1.54 25.33
CA GLY A 258 21.03 -1.57 24.14
C GLY A 258 21.70 -2.92 23.90
N SER A 259 22.15 -3.59 24.98
CA SER A 259 22.74 -4.94 24.90
C SER A 259 21.76 -6.04 24.47
N GLU A 260 20.47 -5.83 24.69
CA GLU A 260 19.40 -6.75 24.26
C GLU A 260 18.93 -6.42 22.84
N GLN A 261 18.96 -5.15 22.45
CA GLN A 261 18.56 -4.64 21.15
C GLN A 261 19.62 -4.89 20.05
N ASN A 262 20.89 -4.95 20.41
CA ASN A 262 21.97 -5.07 19.44
C ASN A 262 21.96 -6.42 18.72
N ASP A 263 21.93 -6.38 17.39
CA ASP A 263 22.07 -7.55 16.52
C ASP A 263 23.56 -7.93 16.41
N VAL A 264 23.99 -8.96 17.15
CA VAL A 264 25.39 -9.40 17.20
C VAL A 264 25.79 -10.07 15.90
N PHE A 265 26.85 -9.59 15.27
CA PHE A 265 27.40 -10.17 14.04
C PHE A 265 28.11 -11.49 14.28
N TYR A 266 27.98 -12.40 13.31
CA TYR A 266 28.75 -13.64 13.26
C TYR A 266 29.14 -13.97 11.81
N ASN A 267 30.14 -14.85 11.67
CA ASN A 267 30.60 -15.33 10.38
C ASN A 267 29.89 -16.65 10.03
N ASN A 268 29.02 -16.63 9.03
CA ASN A 268 28.39 -17.82 8.49
C ASN A 268 29.10 -18.22 7.18
N ASN A 269 30.12 -19.07 7.29
CA ASN A 269 30.86 -19.61 6.13
C ASN A 269 31.38 -18.52 5.17
N GLY A 270 31.94 -17.45 5.71
CA GLY A 270 32.47 -16.32 4.93
C GLY A 270 31.46 -15.20 4.68
N ARG A 271 30.18 -15.38 5.05
CA ARG A 271 29.15 -14.36 5.02
C ARG A 271 28.94 -13.78 6.42
N ILE A 272 28.92 -12.46 6.51
CA ILE A 272 28.59 -11.77 7.77
C ILE A 272 27.08 -11.69 7.90
N GLU A 273 26.56 -12.23 9.00
CA GLU A 273 25.15 -12.25 9.36
C GLU A 273 24.95 -11.82 10.81
N THR A 274 23.72 -11.66 11.26
CA THR A 274 23.36 -11.33 12.64
C THR A 274 22.56 -12.44 13.29
N HIS A 275 22.78 -12.70 14.59
CA HIS A 275 22.02 -13.71 15.34
C HIS A 275 20.56 -13.35 15.54
N THR A 276 20.27 -12.04 15.62
CA THR A 276 18.94 -11.48 15.75
C THR A 276 18.71 -10.46 14.64
N ASN A 277 17.49 -9.99 14.47
CA ASN A 277 17.15 -8.97 13.46
C ASN A 277 16.23 -7.88 14.07
N HIS A 278 16.60 -7.37 15.25
CA HIS A 278 15.86 -6.32 15.92
C HIS A 278 15.86 -5.00 15.12
N SER A 279 16.95 -4.75 14.37
CA SER A 279 17.10 -3.61 13.45
C SER A 279 16.17 -3.68 12.24
N GLY A 280 15.50 -4.81 12.00
CA GLY A 280 14.58 -4.99 10.87
C GLY A 280 15.26 -4.87 9.51
N GLY A 281 16.47 -5.42 9.36
CA GLY A 281 17.22 -5.47 8.10
C GLY A 281 17.86 -4.16 7.66
N ILE A 282 17.82 -3.11 8.48
CA ILE A 282 18.32 -1.77 8.13
C ILE A 282 19.17 -1.21 9.28
N GLN A 283 20.44 -0.93 9.00
CA GLN A 283 21.40 -0.35 9.95
C GLN A 283 22.05 0.90 9.33
N GLY A 284 22.15 1.98 10.09
CA GLY A 284 22.70 3.24 9.59
C GLY A 284 21.92 3.90 8.44
N GLY A 285 20.73 3.40 8.12
CA GLY A 285 19.90 3.83 6.98
C GLY A 285 20.06 2.98 5.73
N LEU A 286 20.91 1.95 5.77
CA LEU A 286 21.21 1.04 4.65
C LEU A 286 20.72 -0.38 4.98
N SER A 287 20.31 -1.11 3.95
CA SER A 287 20.00 -2.55 4.10
C SER A 287 21.25 -3.33 4.49
N ASN A 288 21.13 -4.30 5.40
CA ASN A 288 22.25 -5.08 5.95
C ASN A 288 22.26 -6.54 5.46
N GLY A 289 21.36 -6.91 4.53
CA GLY A 289 21.26 -8.26 3.97
C GLY A 289 20.33 -9.20 4.73
N GLN A 290 19.86 -8.80 5.92
CA GLN A 290 18.80 -9.51 6.63
C GLN A 290 17.42 -9.17 6.06
N ASP A 291 16.40 -9.92 6.46
CA ASP A 291 15.03 -9.62 6.07
C ASP A 291 14.62 -8.24 6.57
N ILE A 292 14.07 -7.41 5.69
CA ILE A 292 13.48 -6.13 6.09
C ILE A 292 12.02 -6.40 6.44
N TYR A 293 11.61 -6.04 7.67
CA TYR A 293 10.22 -6.17 8.07
C TYR A 293 9.71 -4.90 8.73
N PHE A 294 8.45 -4.57 8.42
CA PHE A 294 7.79 -3.38 8.94
C PHE A 294 6.27 -3.59 9.05
N ARG A 295 5.63 -2.72 9.81
CA ARG A 295 4.19 -2.72 10.05
C ARG A 295 3.60 -1.38 9.65
N VAL A 296 2.40 -1.42 9.06
CA VAL A 296 1.65 -0.23 8.64
C VAL A 296 0.26 -0.29 9.26
N VAL A 297 -0.11 0.74 10.02
CA VAL A 297 -1.42 0.85 10.66
C VAL A 297 -2.37 1.61 9.76
N PHE A 298 -3.56 1.07 9.55
CA PHE A 298 -4.65 1.68 8.80
C PHE A 298 -5.82 2.01 9.71
N LYS A 299 -6.30 3.25 9.63
CA LYS A 299 -7.50 3.66 10.35
C LYS A 299 -8.76 3.02 9.75
N PRO A 300 -9.88 2.96 10.50
CA PRO A 300 -11.20 2.69 9.95
C PRO A 300 -11.55 3.65 8.80
N ILE A 301 -12.37 3.20 7.86
CA ILE A 301 -12.80 4.01 6.72
C ILE A 301 -13.77 5.08 7.20
N ALA A 302 -13.57 6.32 6.76
CA ALA A 302 -14.31 7.47 7.26
C ALA A 302 -15.79 7.53 6.83
N THR A 303 -16.15 6.83 5.76
CA THR A 303 -17.52 6.83 5.23
C THR A 303 -18.33 5.70 5.88
N LEU A 304 -19.22 6.05 6.81
CA LEU A 304 -20.06 5.11 7.53
C LEU A 304 -21.49 5.09 6.97
N LEU A 305 -22.17 3.94 7.11
CA LEU A 305 -23.59 3.80 6.74
C LEU A 305 -24.54 4.15 7.90
N MET A 306 -24.01 4.48 9.06
CA MET A 306 -24.74 5.02 10.19
C MET A 306 -24.75 6.56 10.15
N GLU A 307 -25.70 7.16 10.87
CA GLU A 307 -25.80 8.62 10.98
C GLU A 307 -24.66 9.17 11.83
N GLN A 308 -24.07 10.28 11.40
CA GLN A 308 -22.98 10.98 12.08
C GLN A 308 -23.29 12.49 12.14
N GLU A 309 -22.94 13.11 13.25
CA GLU A 309 -22.93 14.57 13.39
C GLU A 309 -21.81 15.16 12.53
N THR A 310 -22.08 16.29 11.91
CA THR A 310 -21.13 17.04 11.06
C THR A 310 -21.61 18.48 10.84
N VAL A 311 -20.95 19.18 9.91
CA VAL A 311 -21.35 20.52 9.48
C VAL A 311 -21.55 20.57 7.97
N ASN A 312 -22.42 21.46 7.52
CA ASN A 312 -22.57 21.80 6.10
C ASN A 312 -21.48 22.78 5.63
N ILE A 313 -21.51 23.15 4.35
CA ILE A 313 -20.52 24.08 3.75
C ILE A 313 -20.62 25.50 4.33
N ASP A 314 -21.71 25.87 4.94
CA ASP A 314 -21.96 27.18 5.59
C ASP A 314 -21.57 27.16 7.07
N GLY A 315 -21.04 26.05 7.59
CA GLY A 315 -20.62 25.87 8.98
C GLY A 315 -21.76 25.62 9.96
N VAL A 316 -22.94 25.24 9.48
CA VAL A 316 -24.11 24.93 10.30
C VAL A 316 -24.12 23.45 10.66
N ASP A 317 -24.34 23.15 11.93
CA ASP A 317 -24.44 21.78 12.45
C ASP A 317 -25.56 21.01 11.75
N THR A 318 -25.29 19.78 11.39
CA THR A 318 -26.20 18.87 10.70
C THR A 318 -25.83 17.42 10.93
N THR A 319 -26.62 16.51 10.42
CA THR A 319 -26.29 15.09 10.41
C THR A 319 -26.08 14.58 8.97
N LEU A 320 -25.30 13.53 8.85
CA LEU A 320 -25.03 12.85 7.59
C LEU A 320 -25.12 11.35 7.77
N LYS A 321 -25.99 10.71 6.99
CA LYS A 321 -25.98 9.28 6.74
C LYS A 321 -25.46 9.04 5.33
N ALA A 322 -24.22 8.56 5.20
CA ALA A 322 -23.65 8.31 3.88
C ALA A 322 -24.39 7.17 3.18
N ARG A 323 -24.44 7.26 1.85
CA ARG A 323 -24.99 6.22 0.96
C ARG A 323 -23.85 5.67 0.12
N GLY A 324 -24.10 4.55 -0.55
CA GLY A 324 -23.14 3.95 -1.47
C GLY A 324 -22.49 2.67 -0.93
N ARG A 325 -21.51 2.20 -1.68
CA ARG A 325 -20.86 0.90 -1.47
C ARG A 325 -19.43 1.11 -0.98
N HIS A 326 -19.22 0.93 0.33
CA HIS A 326 -17.92 1.14 0.97
C HIS A 326 -17.40 -0.18 1.57
N ASP A 327 -16.08 -0.30 1.69
CA ASP A 327 -15.46 -1.41 2.40
C ASP A 327 -15.70 -1.22 3.93
N ALA A 328 -15.95 -2.30 4.67
CA ALA A 328 -15.95 -2.26 6.13
C ALA A 328 -14.52 -2.29 6.71
N CYS A 329 -13.60 -2.90 5.96
CA CYS A 329 -12.18 -2.95 6.30
C CYS A 329 -11.33 -2.82 5.03
N VAL A 330 -10.32 -1.95 5.06
CA VAL A 330 -9.45 -1.69 3.90
C VAL A 330 -8.33 -2.71 3.75
N LEU A 331 -7.97 -3.43 4.82
CA LEU A 331 -6.74 -4.22 4.93
C LEU A 331 -6.57 -5.25 3.79
N PRO A 332 -7.57 -6.08 3.45
CA PRO A 332 -7.38 -7.07 2.39
C PRO A 332 -6.96 -6.45 1.05
N ARG A 333 -7.48 -5.26 0.75
CA ARG A 333 -7.15 -4.52 -0.48
C ARG A 333 -5.85 -3.73 -0.37
N ALA A 334 -5.43 -3.38 0.83
CA ALA A 334 -4.19 -2.65 1.09
C ALA A 334 -2.94 -3.55 0.99
N VAL A 335 -3.06 -4.87 1.19
CA VAL A 335 -1.94 -5.82 1.06
C VAL A 335 -1.16 -5.64 -0.25
N PRO A 336 -1.75 -5.77 -1.45
CA PRO A 336 -0.99 -5.59 -2.70
C PRO A 336 -0.51 -4.14 -2.90
N ILE A 337 -1.10 -3.14 -2.26
CA ILE A 337 -0.66 -1.75 -2.33
C ILE A 337 0.63 -1.56 -1.52
N VAL A 338 0.69 -2.13 -0.32
CA VAL A 338 1.90 -2.12 0.54
C VAL A 338 3.05 -2.82 -0.18
N GLU A 339 2.80 -4.02 -0.75
CA GLU A 339 3.80 -4.74 -1.55
C GLU A 339 4.28 -3.92 -2.76
N ALA A 340 3.36 -3.26 -3.47
CA ALA A 340 3.67 -2.43 -4.64
C ALA A 340 4.58 -1.26 -4.26
N MET A 341 4.25 -0.53 -3.20
CA MET A 341 5.04 0.61 -2.73
C MET A 341 6.42 0.18 -2.22
N ALA A 342 6.50 -0.96 -1.52
CA ALA A 342 7.77 -1.55 -1.12
C ALA A 342 8.62 -1.94 -2.34
N ALA A 343 8.02 -2.59 -3.35
CA ALA A 343 8.72 -3.00 -4.58
C ALA A 343 9.27 -1.80 -5.37
N MET A 344 8.48 -0.73 -5.49
CA MET A 344 8.92 0.51 -6.12
C MET A 344 10.11 1.12 -5.39
N THR A 345 10.04 1.19 -4.06
CA THR A 345 11.12 1.74 -3.22
C THR A 345 12.41 0.93 -3.36
N ILE A 346 12.32 -0.40 -3.28
CA ILE A 346 13.51 -1.27 -3.39
C ILE A 346 14.12 -1.19 -4.78
N LEU A 347 13.32 -1.19 -5.86
CA LEU A 347 13.83 -1.07 -7.22
C LEU A 347 14.50 0.30 -7.44
N ASP A 348 13.88 1.39 -6.97
CA ASP A 348 14.43 2.75 -7.09
C ASP A 348 15.79 2.86 -6.41
N TYR A 349 15.91 2.37 -5.18
CA TYR A 349 17.17 2.37 -4.43
C TYR A 349 18.22 1.41 -5.02
N TYR A 350 17.79 0.30 -5.59
CA TYR A 350 18.72 -0.58 -6.31
C TYR A 350 19.30 0.10 -7.56
N LEU A 351 18.48 0.84 -8.31
CA LEU A 351 18.96 1.58 -9.48
C LEU A 351 19.88 2.74 -9.08
N LEU A 352 19.58 3.43 -7.97
CA LEU A 352 20.46 4.44 -7.39
C LEU A 352 21.81 3.84 -6.97
N ASP A 353 21.81 2.66 -6.36
CA ASP A 353 23.03 1.97 -5.92
C ASP A 353 24.00 1.67 -7.08
N LYS A 354 23.47 1.41 -8.28
CA LYS A 354 24.30 1.19 -9.48
C LYS A 354 25.19 2.37 -9.86
N THR A 355 24.96 3.54 -9.28
CA THR A 355 25.77 4.74 -9.51
C THR A 355 26.80 4.99 -8.39
N THR A 356 26.85 4.13 -7.36
CA THR A 356 27.66 4.33 -6.17
C THR A 356 29.12 3.88 -6.35
N GLN A 357 29.35 2.86 -7.16
CA GLN A 357 30.68 2.31 -7.48
C GLN A 357 30.84 2.19 -8.99
N LEU A 358 32.05 2.51 -9.48
CA LEU A 358 32.46 2.38 -10.89
C LEU A 358 33.05 0.99 -11.15
#